data_2e8cece09e557804c8750a5faf6e0938
#
_entry.id   2e8cece09e557804c8750a5faf6e0938
#
_cell.length_a   1.000
_cell.length_b   1.000
_cell.length_c   1.000
_cell.angle_alpha   90.00
_cell.angle_beta   90.00
_cell.angle_gamma   90.00
#
_symmetry.space_group_name_H-M   'P 1'
#
loop_
_entity.id
_entity.type
_entity.pdbx_description
1 polymer ?
#
loop_
_entity_poly.entity_id
_entity_poly.type
_entity_poly.pdbx_seq_one_letter_code
_entity_poly.pdbx_strand_id
1 'polypeptide(L)'
;MCVLFVTSCGTKKNTAVSRNWQAFTTRYNVYFNGKEHYIEQLQQMERDYEDDYSRRLLTHPAEARADQKMPQPSGDFKRTSEKMQKAIQLHSIKKKPAKRSASPKEKAFRARDEFNPFLHNAWLTMGKGQYFNGDFSGAAATFMYIAKHFTWLPAVVTEARIWQALSYCALDWNYEAENVLHLVKQKDLTSSGIMNLYNRAQADLLIRTDRYADAIPFLREAASRAKGTQKNRLWFLLGQLYAHTGDKKNAYIAFRNAGKGQGISYRAKFNARIKQSEVFTGRNISKEEASLKAMTRYARN
;
A
#
# COMPACT_ATOMS: atom_id res chain seq x y z
N MET A 1 8.42 -21.12 49.35
CA MET A 1 8.86 -21.41 47.97
C MET A 1 7.63 -21.53 47.08
N CYS A 2 7.19 -20.43 46.44
CA CYS A 2 6.03 -20.44 45.54
C CYS A 2 6.47 -20.93 44.17
N VAL A 3 6.09 -22.16 43.83
CA VAL A 3 6.28 -22.70 42.48
C VAL A 3 5.20 -22.09 41.58
N LEU A 4 5.55 -21.06 40.81
CA LEU A 4 4.71 -20.52 39.75
C LEU A 4 4.60 -21.57 38.65
N PHE A 5 3.50 -22.32 38.65
CA PHE A 5 3.10 -23.12 37.50
C PHE A 5 2.81 -22.20 36.34
N VAL A 6 3.79 -21.97 35.48
CA VAL A 6 3.59 -21.35 34.18
C VAL A 6 2.82 -22.34 33.32
N THR A 7 1.48 -22.36 33.48
CA THR A 7 0.63 -23.11 32.56
C THR A 7 0.79 -22.46 31.18
N SER A 8 1.57 -23.09 30.31
CA SER A 8 1.68 -22.68 28.91
C SER A 8 0.27 -22.53 28.33
N CYS A 9 -0.13 -21.29 28.08
CA CYS A 9 -1.39 -20.99 27.38
C CYS A 9 -1.25 -21.37 25.90
N GLY A 10 -1.23 -22.66 25.63
CA GLY A 10 -1.06 -23.20 24.28
C GLY A 10 -2.24 -22.85 23.38
N THR A 11 -1.99 -22.78 22.07
CA THR A 11 -3.01 -22.57 21.01
C THR A 11 -4.06 -23.70 20.96
N LYS A 12 -3.80 -24.80 21.63
CA LYS A 12 -4.72 -25.95 21.78
C LYS A 12 -5.97 -25.66 22.63
N LYS A 13 -5.98 -24.55 23.41
CA LYS A 13 -7.12 -24.14 24.23
C LYS A 13 -7.72 -22.84 23.67
N ASN A 14 -9.06 -22.76 23.59
CA ASN A 14 -9.76 -21.55 23.18
C ASN A 14 -10.58 -21.01 24.37
N THR A 15 -9.91 -20.34 25.29
CA THR A 15 -10.49 -19.58 26.40
C THR A 15 -10.21 -18.08 26.18
N ALA A 16 -10.94 -17.20 26.88
CA ALA A 16 -10.67 -15.76 26.80
C ALA A 16 -9.21 -15.43 27.20
N VAL A 17 -8.70 -16.09 28.26
CA VAL A 17 -7.31 -15.92 28.71
C VAL A 17 -6.32 -16.35 27.64
N SER A 18 -6.54 -17.54 27.05
CA SER A 18 -5.65 -18.04 25.97
C SER A 18 -5.67 -17.09 24.76
N ARG A 19 -6.83 -16.61 24.32
CA ARG A 19 -6.92 -15.66 23.19
C ARG A 19 -6.17 -14.36 23.46
N ASN A 20 -6.36 -13.78 24.65
CA ASN A 20 -5.71 -12.52 25.02
C ASN A 20 -4.18 -12.72 25.16
N TRP A 21 -3.74 -13.83 25.74
CA TRP A 21 -2.33 -14.16 25.85
C TRP A 21 -1.68 -14.35 24.47
N GLN A 22 -2.31 -15.11 23.58
CA GLN A 22 -1.80 -15.28 22.21
C GLN A 22 -1.80 -13.97 21.43
N ALA A 23 -2.81 -13.11 21.59
CA ALA A 23 -2.83 -11.80 20.97
C ALA A 23 -1.69 -10.90 21.47
N PHE A 24 -1.46 -10.89 22.79
CA PHE A 24 -0.38 -10.12 23.42
C PHE A 24 1.00 -10.61 22.94
N THR A 25 1.27 -11.91 23.04
CA THR A 25 2.56 -12.49 22.63
C THR A 25 2.81 -12.33 21.12
N THR A 26 1.77 -12.48 20.27
CA THR A 26 1.87 -12.19 18.85
C THR A 26 2.33 -10.75 18.62
N ARG A 27 1.66 -9.79 19.26
CA ARG A 27 1.87 -8.36 19.04
C ARG A 27 3.26 -7.90 19.43
N TYR A 28 3.73 -8.29 20.61
CA TYR A 28 4.94 -7.74 21.24
C TYR A 28 6.21 -8.58 21.04
N ASN A 29 6.14 -9.67 20.28
CA ASN A 29 7.30 -10.52 20.00
C ASN A 29 7.55 -10.60 18.48
N VAL A 30 7.10 -11.68 17.85
CA VAL A 30 7.45 -11.97 16.45
C VAL A 30 6.90 -10.93 15.48
N TYR A 31 5.64 -10.49 15.69
CA TYR A 31 5.01 -9.47 14.84
C TYR A 31 5.72 -8.13 14.93
N PHE A 32 6.05 -7.66 16.14
CA PHE A 32 6.73 -6.38 16.34
C PHE A 32 8.02 -6.30 15.53
N ASN A 33 8.90 -7.29 15.71
CA ASN A 33 10.18 -7.34 15.00
C ASN A 33 10.02 -7.41 13.47
N GLY A 34 9.02 -8.14 12.98
CA GLY A 34 8.75 -8.21 11.54
C GLY A 34 8.14 -6.93 10.98
N LYS A 35 7.34 -6.22 11.79
CA LYS A 35 6.74 -4.93 11.41
C LYS A 35 7.78 -3.81 11.37
N GLU A 36 8.68 -3.75 12.34
CA GLU A 36 9.78 -2.76 12.32
C GLU A 36 10.64 -2.95 11.06
N HIS A 37 11.03 -4.19 10.76
CA HIS A 37 11.74 -4.51 9.53
C HIS A 37 10.95 -4.08 8.28
N TYR A 38 9.64 -4.33 8.23
CA TYR A 38 8.78 -3.90 7.13
C TYR A 38 8.81 -2.38 6.93
N ILE A 39 8.70 -1.62 8.03
CA ILE A 39 8.70 -0.15 7.97
C ILE A 39 10.06 0.37 7.47
N GLU A 40 11.15 -0.17 8.00
CA GLU A 40 12.51 0.18 7.60
C GLU A 40 12.74 -0.05 6.10
N GLN A 41 12.40 -1.24 5.61
CA GLN A 41 12.57 -1.59 4.20
C GLN A 41 11.68 -0.77 3.26
N LEU A 42 10.45 -0.43 3.70
CA LEU A 42 9.54 0.43 2.93
C LEU A 42 10.09 1.86 2.83
N GLN A 43 10.58 2.42 3.94
CA GLN A 43 11.20 3.74 3.95
C GLN A 43 12.47 3.79 3.09
N GLN A 44 13.27 2.73 3.12
CA GLN A 44 14.44 2.60 2.26
C GLN A 44 14.03 2.59 0.78
N MET A 45 13.07 1.75 0.40
CA MET A 45 12.54 1.68 -0.97
C MET A 45 12.05 3.05 -1.46
N GLU A 46 11.22 3.73 -0.66
CA GLU A 46 10.64 5.02 -1.06
C GLU A 46 11.69 6.14 -1.16
N ARG A 47 12.74 6.10 -0.33
CA ARG A 47 13.83 7.09 -0.33
C ARG A 47 14.81 6.88 -1.47
N ASP A 48 15.19 5.63 -1.73
CA ASP A 48 16.32 5.30 -2.58
C ASP A 48 15.91 5.03 -4.04
N TYR A 49 14.60 4.89 -4.32
CA TYR A 49 14.12 4.63 -5.67
C TYR A 49 14.22 5.87 -6.57
N GLU A 50 14.91 5.73 -7.68
CA GLU A 50 15.00 6.74 -8.72
C GLU A 50 14.05 6.41 -9.89
N ASP A 51 13.07 7.29 -10.11
CA ASP A 51 12.12 7.17 -11.20
C ASP A 51 12.77 7.39 -12.58
N ASP A 52 12.29 6.67 -13.58
CA ASP A 52 12.56 6.97 -14.99
C ASP A 52 11.54 7.99 -15.52
N TYR A 53 11.94 9.26 -15.51
CA TYR A 53 11.10 10.38 -15.95
C TYR A 53 10.88 10.45 -17.47
N SER A 54 11.54 9.61 -18.26
CA SER A 54 11.27 9.46 -19.70
C SER A 54 9.99 8.69 -19.99
N ARG A 55 9.50 7.96 -18.99
CA ARG A 55 8.29 7.14 -19.05
C ARG A 55 7.19 7.70 -18.17
N ARG A 56 5.98 7.16 -18.31
CA ARG A 56 4.92 7.37 -17.32
C ARG A 56 5.31 6.70 -16.01
N LEU A 57 5.24 7.45 -14.90
CA LEU A 57 5.58 6.92 -13.61
C LEU A 57 4.58 5.85 -13.14
N LEU A 58 5.05 4.93 -12.32
CA LEU A 58 4.21 3.97 -11.60
C LEU A 58 3.52 4.63 -10.40
N THR A 59 2.42 4.08 -9.95
CA THR A 59 1.73 4.57 -8.75
C THR A 59 2.53 4.30 -7.48
N HIS A 60 3.41 3.28 -7.49
CA HIS A 60 4.35 2.99 -6.41
C HIS A 60 5.63 2.30 -6.93
N PRO A 61 6.82 2.54 -6.34
CA PRO A 61 8.09 1.91 -6.74
C PRO A 61 8.06 0.38 -6.80
N ALA A 62 7.34 -0.26 -5.87
CA ALA A 62 7.26 -1.73 -5.81
C ALA A 62 6.77 -2.37 -7.10
N GLU A 63 5.95 -1.67 -7.87
CA GLU A 63 5.38 -2.17 -9.14
C GLU A 63 6.46 -2.37 -10.21
N ALA A 64 7.60 -1.67 -10.11
CA ALA A 64 8.75 -1.88 -11.00
C ALA A 64 9.31 -3.32 -10.90
N ARG A 65 9.06 -4.03 -9.81
CA ARG A 65 9.48 -5.44 -9.66
C ARG A 65 8.77 -6.39 -10.62
N ALA A 66 7.66 -5.96 -11.23
CA ALA A 66 6.96 -6.72 -12.27
C ALA A 66 7.68 -6.68 -13.63
N ASP A 67 8.50 -5.65 -13.89
CA ASP A 67 9.24 -5.47 -15.14
C ASP A 67 10.75 -5.32 -14.89
N GLN A 68 11.53 -6.33 -15.25
CA GLN A 68 12.99 -6.32 -15.09
C GLN A 68 13.70 -5.21 -15.90
N LYS A 69 13.01 -4.62 -16.89
CA LYS A 69 13.56 -3.50 -17.70
C LYS A 69 13.47 -2.16 -16.97
N MET A 70 12.72 -2.10 -15.89
CA MET A 70 12.62 -0.90 -15.05
C MET A 70 13.73 -0.87 -13.99
N PRO A 71 14.12 0.33 -13.51
CA PRO A 71 14.96 0.44 -12.33
C PRO A 71 14.34 -0.34 -11.17
N GLN A 72 15.11 -1.26 -10.57
CA GLN A 72 14.58 -2.09 -9.49
C GLN A 72 14.66 -1.35 -8.16
N PRO A 73 13.57 -1.33 -7.38
CA PRO A 73 13.57 -0.69 -6.06
C PRO A 73 14.41 -1.50 -5.06
N SER A 74 15.08 -0.79 -4.15
CA SER A 74 15.75 -1.37 -2.98
C SER A 74 14.74 -1.99 -2.00
N GLY A 75 15.25 -2.58 -0.91
CA GLY A 75 14.45 -3.20 0.15
C GLY A 75 14.20 -4.69 -0.06
N ASP A 76 14.41 -5.45 1.01
CA ASP A 76 14.15 -6.89 1.08
C ASP A 76 13.08 -7.18 2.14
N PHE A 77 11.93 -7.65 1.70
CA PHE A 77 10.78 -7.96 2.57
C PHE A 77 10.65 -9.44 2.90
N LYS A 78 11.61 -10.29 2.49
CA LYS A 78 11.59 -11.72 2.75
C LYS A 78 11.54 -12.01 4.25
N ARG A 79 12.43 -11.38 5.02
CA ARG A 79 12.46 -11.50 6.48
C ARG A 79 11.14 -11.06 7.13
N THR A 80 10.48 -10.04 6.61
CA THR A 80 9.14 -9.63 7.07
C THR A 80 8.15 -10.76 6.90
N SER A 81 8.05 -11.34 5.70
CA SER A 81 7.13 -12.43 5.39
C SER A 81 7.40 -13.67 6.24
N GLU A 82 8.66 -14.05 6.43
CA GLU A 82 9.06 -15.17 7.30
C GLU A 82 8.66 -14.96 8.77
N LYS A 83 8.86 -13.74 9.30
CA LYS A 83 8.45 -13.40 10.67
C LYS A 83 6.93 -13.44 10.83
N MET A 84 6.18 -12.94 9.84
CA MET A 84 4.72 -12.99 9.88
C MET A 84 4.20 -14.43 9.77
N GLN A 85 4.78 -15.23 8.89
CA GLN A 85 4.46 -16.66 8.79
C GLN A 85 4.72 -17.39 10.12
N LYS A 86 5.87 -17.13 10.76
CA LYS A 86 6.17 -17.68 12.08
C LYS A 86 5.16 -17.22 13.14
N ALA A 87 4.76 -15.95 13.14
CA ALA A 87 3.74 -15.45 14.06
C ALA A 87 2.40 -16.17 13.88
N ILE A 88 1.99 -16.39 12.62
CA ILE A 88 0.77 -17.13 12.29
C ILE A 88 0.85 -18.58 12.75
N GLN A 89 1.95 -19.28 12.46
CA GLN A 89 2.14 -20.68 12.85
C GLN A 89 2.12 -20.88 14.38
N LEU A 90 2.77 -19.97 15.12
CA LEU A 90 2.91 -20.12 16.57
C LEU A 90 1.66 -19.69 17.35
N HIS A 91 0.87 -18.75 16.83
CA HIS A 91 -0.15 -18.06 17.61
C HIS A 91 -1.57 -18.20 17.07
N SER A 92 -1.79 -18.94 15.98
CA SER A 92 -3.12 -19.21 15.44
C SER A 92 -3.92 -20.12 16.38
N ILE A 93 -5.16 -19.73 16.66
CA ILE A 93 -6.11 -20.53 17.45
C ILE A 93 -7.25 -20.96 16.54
N LYS A 94 -7.21 -22.18 16.06
CA LYS A 94 -8.25 -22.78 15.18
C LYS A 94 -9.31 -23.54 15.96
N LYS A 95 -9.01 -23.99 17.18
CA LYS A 95 -9.93 -24.77 18.01
C LYS A 95 -11.13 -23.90 18.40
N LYS A 96 -12.34 -24.41 18.16
CA LYS A 96 -13.58 -23.72 18.55
C LYS A 96 -13.74 -23.68 20.08
N PRO A 97 -14.37 -22.59 20.64
CA PRO A 97 -14.65 -22.53 22.07
C PRO A 97 -15.52 -23.71 22.55
N ALA A 98 -15.21 -24.24 23.76
CA ALA A 98 -15.94 -25.38 24.32
C ALA A 98 -17.38 -25.01 24.67
N LYS A 99 -17.61 -23.82 25.25
CA LYS A 99 -18.93 -23.32 25.64
C LYS A 99 -19.82 -23.15 24.40
N ARG A 100 -21.03 -23.71 24.44
CA ARG A 100 -22.07 -23.58 23.42
C ARG A 100 -23.22 -22.73 23.98
N SER A 101 -23.63 -21.72 23.24
CA SER A 101 -24.78 -20.90 23.54
C SER A 101 -25.67 -20.83 22.31
N ALA A 102 -26.97 -20.69 22.52
CA ALA A 102 -27.94 -20.51 21.45
C ALA A 102 -27.97 -19.09 20.89
N SER A 103 -27.29 -18.12 21.54
CA SER A 103 -27.34 -16.72 21.13
C SER A 103 -26.74 -16.52 19.73
N PRO A 104 -27.32 -15.63 18.89
CA PRO A 104 -26.80 -15.34 17.55
C PRO A 104 -25.33 -14.87 17.57
N LYS A 105 -24.94 -14.06 18.58
CA LYS A 105 -23.59 -13.57 18.77
C LYS A 105 -22.59 -14.70 18.99
N GLU A 106 -22.93 -15.67 19.83
CA GLU A 106 -22.07 -16.82 20.10
C GLU A 106 -21.97 -17.75 18.90
N LYS A 107 -23.07 -17.97 18.18
CA LYS A 107 -23.06 -18.74 16.93
C LYS A 107 -22.12 -18.10 15.89
N ALA A 108 -22.24 -16.79 15.69
CA ALA A 108 -21.37 -16.03 14.79
C ALA A 108 -19.89 -16.09 15.23
N PHE A 109 -19.61 -15.98 16.54
CA PHE A 109 -18.28 -16.12 17.07
C PHE A 109 -17.69 -17.50 16.81
N ARG A 110 -18.45 -18.57 17.05
CA ARG A 110 -18.02 -19.96 16.81
C ARG A 110 -17.87 -20.32 15.33
N ALA A 111 -18.51 -19.58 14.44
CA ALA A 111 -18.38 -19.77 12.99
C ALA A 111 -17.04 -19.26 12.44
N ARG A 112 -16.26 -18.49 13.21
CA ARG A 112 -14.95 -17.96 12.79
C ARG A 112 -13.94 -19.06 12.55
N ASP A 113 -12.99 -18.79 11.67
CA ASP A 113 -11.87 -19.69 11.33
C ASP A 113 -10.61 -19.38 12.17
N GLU A 114 -10.57 -18.22 12.83
CA GLU A 114 -9.47 -17.79 13.66
C GLU A 114 -9.98 -17.10 14.92
N PHE A 115 -9.38 -17.42 16.07
CA PHE A 115 -9.79 -16.89 17.36
C PHE A 115 -8.73 -16.03 18.07
N ASN A 116 -7.50 -15.96 17.55
CA ASN A 116 -6.56 -14.94 18.00
C ASN A 116 -6.97 -13.57 17.43
N PRO A 117 -7.42 -12.62 18.28
CA PRO A 117 -7.99 -11.37 17.79
C PRO A 117 -6.97 -10.43 17.11
N PHE A 118 -5.68 -10.68 17.27
CA PHE A 118 -4.62 -9.85 16.69
C PHE A 118 -4.05 -10.41 15.38
N LEU A 119 -4.29 -11.69 15.07
CA LEU A 119 -3.55 -12.41 14.02
C LEU A 119 -3.79 -11.87 12.60
N HIS A 120 -4.93 -11.21 12.36
CA HIS A 120 -5.20 -10.54 11.07
C HIS A 120 -4.14 -9.51 10.69
N ASN A 121 -3.49 -8.87 11.69
CA ASN A 121 -2.39 -7.93 11.44
C ASN A 121 -1.14 -8.63 10.88
N ALA A 122 -0.84 -9.84 11.35
CA ALA A 122 0.26 -10.64 10.82
C ALA A 122 -0.03 -11.06 9.37
N TRP A 123 -1.25 -11.50 9.08
CA TRP A 123 -1.68 -11.83 7.72
C TRP A 123 -1.59 -10.64 6.77
N LEU A 124 -2.12 -9.47 7.15
CA LEU A 124 -2.03 -8.24 6.34
C LEU A 124 -0.57 -7.84 6.10
N THR A 125 0.28 -7.89 7.13
CA THR A 125 1.69 -7.50 6.99
C THR A 125 2.46 -8.52 6.14
N MET A 126 2.12 -9.82 6.20
CA MET A 126 2.68 -10.84 5.33
C MET A 126 2.37 -10.55 3.86
N GLY A 127 1.10 -10.34 3.52
CA GLY A 127 0.70 -10.03 2.15
C GLY A 127 1.35 -8.74 1.63
N LYS A 128 1.44 -7.70 2.47
CA LYS A 128 2.17 -6.47 2.11
C LYS A 128 3.67 -6.73 1.88
N GLY A 129 4.30 -7.53 2.75
CA GLY A 129 5.69 -7.93 2.57
C GLY A 129 5.93 -8.68 1.25
N GLN A 130 5.04 -9.60 0.89
CA GLN A 130 5.07 -10.30 -0.39
C GLN A 130 4.91 -9.32 -1.57
N TYR A 131 3.92 -8.42 -1.52
CA TYR A 131 3.71 -7.40 -2.56
C TYR A 131 4.95 -6.52 -2.76
N PHE A 132 5.50 -5.96 -1.68
CA PHE A 132 6.66 -5.09 -1.75
C PHE A 132 7.95 -5.84 -2.14
N ASN A 133 7.98 -7.17 -1.95
CA ASN A 133 9.09 -8.02 -2.41
C ASN A 133 8.94 -8.47 -3.87
N GLY A 134 7.83 -8.14 -4.55
CA GLY A 134 7.55 -8.53 -5.93
C GLY A 134 6.88 -9.91 -6.08
N ASP A 135 6.57 -10.59 -4.98
CA ASP A 135 5.76 -11.80 -5.00
C ASP A 135 4.27 -11.43 -5.06
N PHE A 136 3.86 -10.90 -6.22
CA PHE A 136 2.49 -10.40 -6.40
C PHE A 136 1.44 -11.52 -6.39
N SER A 137 1.79 -12.70 -6.89
CA SER A 137 0.90 -13.87 -6.87
C SER A 137 0.69 -14.38 -5.45
N GLY A 138 1.75 -14.53 -4.66
CA GLY A 138 1.68 -14.88 -3.25
C GLY A 138 0.92 -13.82 -2.43
N ALA A 139 1.13 -12.54 -2.72
CA ALA A 139 0.40 -11.45 -2.08
C ALA A 139 -1.11 -11.54 -2.38
N ALA A 140 -1.50 -11.70 -3.65
CA ALA A 140 -2.89 -11.86 -4.06
C ALA A 140 -3.57 -13.04 -3.34
N ALA A 141 -2.90 -14.19 -3.28
CA ALA A 141 -3.40 -15.37 -2.56
C ALA A 141 -3.56 -15.12 -1.05
N THR A 142 -2.60 -14.43 -0.43
CA THR A 142 -2.67 -14.05 0.99
C THR A 142 -3.84 -13.11 1.27
N PHE A 143 -4.04 -12.09 0.44
CA PHE A 143 -5.16 -11.14 0.61
C PHE A 143 -6.52 -11.79 0.32
N MET A 144 -6.59 -12.69 -0.66
CA MET A 144 -7.79 -13.50 -0.91
C MET A 144 -8.13 -14.38 0.30
N TYR A 145 -7.12 -15.02 0.93
CA TYR A 145 -7.32 -15.77 2.16
C TYR A 145 -7.90 -14.89 3.28
N ILE A 146 -7.35 -13.68 3.48
CA ILE A 146 -7.86 -12.74 4.48
C ILE A 146 -9.33 -12.38 4.19
N ALA A 147 -9.65 -12.02 2.95
CA ALA A 147 -11.00 -11.63 2.57
C ALA A 147 -12.03 -12.76 2.79
N LYS A 148 -11.60 -14.01 2.61
CA LYS A 148 -12.44 -15.21 2.82
C LYS A 148 -12.61 -15.57 4.30
N HIS A 149 -11.56 -15.48 5.09
CA HIS A 149 -11.50 -16.07 6.43
C HIS A 149 -11.65 -15.08 7.59
N PHE A 150 -11.64 -13.76 7.34
CA PHE A 150 -11.78 -12.72 8.38
C PHE A 150 -13.04 -11.87 8.19
N THR A 151 -14.13 -12.49 7.71
CA THR A 151 -15.39 -11.81 7.32
C THR A 151 -16.05 -10.98 8.43
N TRP A 152 -15.72 -11.26 9.70
CA TRP A 152 -16.19 -10.50 10.87
C TRP A 152 -15.41 -9.20 11.12
N LEU A 153 -14.40 -8.89 10.30
CA LEU A 153 -13.60 -7.67 10.35
C LEU A 153 -13.71 -6.90 9.02
N PRO A 154 -14.82 -6.18 8.77
CA PRO A 154 -15.09 -5.55 7.46
C PRO A 154 -13.96 -4.64 6.98
N ALA A 155 -13.36 -3.83 7.86
CA ALA A 155 -12.25 -2.94 7.51
C ALA A 155 -11.01 -3.72 7.05
N VAL A 156 -10.71 -4.87 7.68
CA VAL A 156 -9.59 -5.75 7.30
C VAL A 156 -9.86 -6.41 5.94
N VAL A 157 -11.09 -6.87 5.72
CA VAL A 157 -11.51 -7.44 4.44
C VAL A 157 -11.41 -6.40 3.31
N THR A 158 -11.86 -5.18 3.58
CA THR A 158 -11.77 -4.07 2.63
C THR A 158 -10.33 -3.75 2.28
N GLU A 159 -9.46 -3.60 3.27
CA GLU A 159 -8.03 -3.37 3.04
C GLU A 159 -7.39 -4.52 2.25
N ALA A 160 -7.70 -5.77 2.60
CA ALA A 160 -7.20 -6.94 1.89
C ALA A 160 -7.64 -6.97 0.42
N ARG A 161 -8.91 -6.67 0.12
CA ARG A 161 -9.41 -6.59 -1.27
C ARG A 161 -8.68 -5.54 -2.09
N ILE A 162 -8.41 -4.37 -1.51
CA ILE A 162 -7.68 -3.31 -2.23
C ILE A 162 -6.23 -3.74 -2.52
N TRP A 163 -5.55 -4.36 -1.57
CA TRP A 163 -4.22 -4.90 -1.80
C TRP A 163 -4.21 -6.07 -2.78
N GLN A 164 -5.24 -6.92 -2.76
CA GLN A 164 -5.43 -8.00 -3.75
C GLN A 164 -5.55 -7.42 -5.16
N ALA A 165 -6.35 -6.37 -5.34
CA ALA A 165 -6.49 -5.70 -6.63
C ALA A 165 -5.17 -5.08 -7.10
N LEU A 166 -4.42 -4.40 -6.22
CA LEU A 166 -3.08 -3.89 -6.55
C LEU A 166 -2.11 -5.01 -6.96
N SER A 167 -2.22 -6.18 -6.31
CA SER A 167 -1.40 -7.35 -6.68
C SER A 167 -1.78 -7.87 -8.07
N TYR A 168 -3.06 -7.90 -8.40
CA TYR A 168 -3.53 -8.27 -9.73
C TYR A 168 -3.13 -7.24 -10.79
N CYS A 169 -3.21 -5.94 -10.50
CA CYS A 169 -2.69 -4.90 -11.39
C CYS A 169 -1.20 -5.11 -11.70
N ALA A 170 -0.39 -5.44 -10.71
CA ALA A 170 1.05 -5.70 -10.92
C ALA A 170 1.32 -6.96 -11.77
N LEU A 171 0.37 -7.90 -11.85
CA LEU A 171 0.39 -9.08 -12.71
C LEU A 171 -0.28 -8.86 -14.07
N ASP A 172 -0.73 -7.64 -14.37
CA ASP A 172 -1.55 -7.29 -15.55
C ASP A 172 -2.89 -8.06 -15.65
N TRP A 173 -3.37 -8.59 -14.51
CA TRP A 173 -4.69 -9.24 -14.40
C TRP A 173 -5.75 -8.18 -14.10
N ASN A 174 -5.96 -7.30 -15.07
CA ASN A 174 -6.77 -6.08 -14.89
C ASN A 174 -8.25 -6.39 -14.69
N TYR A 175 -8.78 -7.45 -15.32
CA TYR A 175 -10.17 -7.89 -15.15
C TYR A 175 -10.41 -8.39 -13.72
N GLU A 176 -9.53 -9.20 -13.17
CA GLU A 176 -9.61 -9.69 -11.79
C GLU A 176 -9.48 -8.54 -10.78
N ALA A 177 -8.60 -7.58 -11.06
CA ALA A 177 -8.45 -6.38 -10.24
C ALA A 177 -9.75 -5.56 -10.20
N GLU A 178 -10.40 -5.33 -11.35
CA GLU A 178 -11.66 -4.60 -11.45
C GLU A 178 -12.77 -5.32 -10.67
N ASN A 179 -12.91 -6.63 -10.85
CA ASN A 179 -13.91 -7.44 -10.13
C ASN A 179 -13.73 -7.35 -8.60
N VAL A 180 -12.50 -7.41 -8.10
CA VAL A 180 -12.24 -7.30 -6.66
C VAL A 180 -12.53 -5.89 -6.15
N LEU A 181 -12.16 -4.83 -6.89
CA LEU A 181 -12.45 -3.45 -6.50
C LEU A 181 -13.96 -3.14 -6.48
N HIS A 182 -14.77 -3.75 -7.35
CA HIS A 182 -16.22 -3.62 -7.31
C HIS A 182 -16.86 -4.20 -6.03
N LEU A 183 -16.17 -5.12 -5.34
CA LEU A 183 -16.63 -5.64 -4.05
C LEU A 183 -16.35 -4.68 -2.88
N VAL A 184 -15.57 -3.62 -3.10
CA VAL A 184 -15.28 -2.60 -2.09
C VAL A 184 -16.40 -1.57 -2.06
N LYS A 185 -17.10 -1.48 -0.93
CA LYS A 185 -18.20 -0.54 -0.76
C LYS A 185 -17.70 0.76 -0.14
N GLN A 186 -18.21 1.89 -0.61
CA GLN A 186 -17.85 3.22 -0.10
C GLN A 186 -17.98 3.34 1.43
N LYS A 187 -19.01 2.76 2.03
CA LYS A 187 -19.23 2.75 3.48
C LYS A 187 -18.13 2.03 4.28
N ASP A 188 -17.38 1.14 3.63
CA ASP A 188 -16.33 0.33 4.26
C ASP A 188 -14.95 1.02 4.19
N LEU A 189 -14.84 2.17 3.51
CA LEU A 189 -13.65 3.03 3.45
C LEU A 189 -13.58 3.93 4.70
N THR A 190 -13.46 3.32 5.86
CA THR A 190 -13.65 3.96 7.17
C THR A 190 -12.51 4.82 7.67
N SER A 191 -11.33 4.74 7.05
CA SER A 191 -10.15 5.53 7.43
C SER A 191 -9.54 6.26 6.26
N SER A 192 -8.87 7.38 6.52
CA SER A 192 -8.14 8.14 5.49
C SER A 192 -7.06 7.30 4.80
N GLY A 193 -6.43 6.36 5.51
CA GLY A 193 -5.44 5.45 4.95
C GLY A 193 -6.05 4.45 3.97
N ILE A 194 -7.18 3.82 4.33
CA ILE A 194 -7.89 2.88 3.45
C ILE A 194 -8.46 3.62 2.23
N MET A 195 -9.02 4.82 2.42
CA MET A 195 -9.50 5.68 1.33
C MET A 195 -8.36 6.01 0.35
N ASN A 196 -7.20 6.41 0.85
CA ASN A 196 -6.06 6.74 0.02
C ASN A 196 -5.55 5.52 -0.76
N LEU A 197 -5.49 4.35 -0.11
CA LEU A 197 -5.10 3.09 -0.73
C LEU A 197 -6.09 2.70 -1.84
N TYR A 198 -7.40 2.86 -1.62
CA TYR A 198 -8.44 2.62 -2.61
C TYR A 198 -8.29 3.54 -3.82
N ASN A 199 -8.11 4.84 -3.59
CA ASN A 199 -7.93 5.80 -4.67
C ASN A 199 -6.68 5.50 -5.50
N ARG A 200 -5.58 5.05 -4.86
CA ARG A 200 -4.39 4.61 -5.58
C ARG A 200 -4.67 3.36 -6.42
N ALA A 201 -5.38 2.38 -5.87
CA ALA A 201 -5.70 1.15 -6.59
C ALA A 201 -6.63 1.39 -7.80
N GLN A 202 -7.63 2.26 -7.64
CA GLN A 202 -8.50 2.67 -8.75
C GLN A 202 -7.70 3.39 -9.83
N ALA A 203 -6.83 4.34 -9.44
CA ALA A 203 -6.00 5.06 -10.38
C ALA A 203 -5.05 4.12 -11.13
N ASP A 204 -4.41 3.16 -10.44
CA ASP A 204 -3.50 2.19 -11.05
C ASP A 204 -4.20 1.33 -12.09
N LEU A 205 -5.35 0.74 -11.75
CA LEU A 205 -6.15 -0.05 -12.67
C LEU A 205 -6.56 0.74 -13.92
N LEU A 206 -7.07 1.96 -13.71
CA LEU A 206 -7.54 2.81 -14.81
C LEU A 206 -6.40 3.28 -15.72
N ILE A 207 -5.20 3.50 -15.16
CA ILE A 207 -4.00 3.82 -15.92
C ILE A 207 -3.55 2.62 -16.77
N ARG A 208 -3.59 1.40 -16.23
CA ARG A 208 -3.20 0.17 -16.93
C ARG A 208 -4.18 -0.22 -18.04
N THR A 209 -5.43 0.22 -17.93
CA THR A 209 -6.46 0.02 -18.96
C THR A 209 -6.65 1.23 -19.87
N ASP A 210 -5.67 2.15 -19.91
CA ASP A 210 -5.62 3.36 -20.74
C ASP A 210 -6.82 4.33 -20.53
N ARG A 211 -7.54 4.20 -19.43
CA ARG A 211 -8.67 5.05 -19.04
C ARG A 211 -8.18 6.28 -18.24
N TYR A 212 -7.30 7.07 -18.84
CA TYR A 212 -6.58 8.15 -18.14
C TYR A 212 -7.50 9.24 -17.60
N ALA A 213 -8.54 9.62 -18.35
CA ALA A 213 -9.49 10.63 -17.89
C ALA A 213 -10.22 10.18 -16.60
N ASP A 214 -10.61 8.91 -16.54
CA ASP A 214 -11.26 8.31 -15.37
C ASP A 214 -10.30 8.15 -14.18
N ALA A 215 -9.00 7.94 -14.45
CA ALA A 215 -7.97 7.81 -13.42
C ALA A 215 -7.67 9.13 -12.68
N ILE A 216 -7.80 10.28 -13.37
CA ILE A 216 -7.44 11.60 -12.84
C ILE A 216 -8.09 11.93 -11.48
N PRO A 217 -9.41 11.79 -11.27
CA PRO A 217 -10.02 12.12 -9.98
C PRO A 217 -9.48 11.25 -8.83
N PHE A 218 -9.28 9.96 -9.05
CA PHE A 218 -8.73 9.06 -8.05
C PHE A 218 -7.26 9.38 -7.75
N LEU A 219 -6.46 9.60 -8.78
CA LEU A 219 -5.04 9.93 -8.60
C LEU A 219 -4.85 11.28 -7.90
N ARG A 220 -5.70 12.27 -8.18
CA ARG A 220 -5.70 13.58 -7.52
C ARG A 220 -5.97 13.44 -6.01
N GLU A 221 -6.98 12.65 -5.64
CA GLU A 221 -7.26 12.37 -4.23
C GLU A 221 -6.09 11.62 -3.56
N ALA A 222 -5.53 10.60 -4.22
CA ALA A 222 -4.36 9.89 -3.73
C ALA A 222 -3.16 10.81 -3.52
N ALA A 223 -2.84 11.67 -4.49
CA ALA A 223 -1.74 12.63 -4.42
C ALA A 223 -1.93 13.69 -3.32
N SER A 224 -3.18 14.16 -3.12
CA SER A 224 -3.49 15.16 -2.10
C SER A 224 -3.24 14.65 -0.66
N ARG A 225 -3.49 13.38 -0.43
CA ARG A 225 -3.38 12.71 0.87
C ARG A 225 -2.02 12.05 1.13
N ALA A 226 -1.23 11.84 0.08
CA ALA A 226 0.10 11.24 0.18
C ALA A 226 1.08 12.14 0.92
N LYS A 227 2.14 11.55 1.46
CA LYS A 227 3.22 12.23 2.20
C LYS A 227 4.58 11.88 1.60
N GLY A 228 5.59 12.68 1.94
CA GLY A 228 6.97 12.43 1.54
C GLY A 228 7.18 12.36 0.03
N THR A 229 8.13 11.56 -0.40
CA THR A 229 8.50 11.35 -1.81
C THR A 229 7.34 10.79 -2.63
N GLN A 230 6.51 9.92 -2.04
CA GLN A 230 5.33 9.35 -2.69
C GLN A 230 4.33 10.43 -3.13
N LYS A 231 4.17 11.51 -2.34
CA LYS A 231 3.32 12.64 -2.73
C LYS A 231 3.81 13.29 -4.03
N ASN A 232 5.12 13.53 -4.12
CA ASN A 232 5.71 14.18 -5.29
C ASN A 232 5.58 13.31 -6.55
N ARG A 233 5.77 12.00 -6.41
CA ARG A 233 5.60 11.02 -7.49
C ARG A 233 4.18 11.00 -8.03
N LEU A 234 3.18 10.93 -7.14
CA LEU A 234 1.78 10.93 -7.56
C LEU A 234 1.36 12.26 -8.20
N TRP A 235 1.87 13.41 -7.73
CA TRP A 235 1.65 14.69 -8.40
C TRP A 235 2.33 14.75 -9.78
N PHE A 236 3.51 14.16 -9.94
CA PHE A 236 4.17 14.08 -11.25
C PHE A 236 3.36 13.21 -12.22
N LEU A 237 2.96 12.01 -11.80
CA LEU A 237 2.10 11.12 -12.58
C LEU A 237 0.78 11.79 -12.96
N LEU A 238 0.15 12.51 -12.05
CA LEU A 238 -1.07 13.28 -12.31
C LEU A 238 -0.83 14.36 -13.38
N GLY A 239 0.33 15.02 -13.34
CA GLY A 239 0.76 15.94 -14.40
C GLY A 239 0.89 15.30 -15.76
N GLN A 240 1.45 14.07 -15.81
CA GLN A 240 1.54 13.29 -17.05
C GLN A 240 0.15 12.92 -17.59
N LEU A 241 -0.79 12.53 -16.73
CA LEU A 241 -2.16 12.22 -17.17
C LEU A 241 -2.90 13.45 -17.69
N TYR A 242 -2.81 14.61 -17.00
CA TYR A 242 -3.39 15.86 -17.49
C TYR A 242 -2.77 16.31 -18.83
N ALA A 243 -1.44 16.17 -18.98
CA ALA A 243 -0.77 16.48 -20.24
C ALA A 243 -1.25 15.57 -21.38
N HIS A 244 -1.39 14.27 -21.10
CA HIS A 244 -1.89 13.28 -22.05
C HIS A 244 -3.33 13.56 -22.51
N THR A 245 -4.20 13.98 -21.58
CA THR A 245 -5.60 14.33 -21.87
C THR A 245 -5.79 15.75 -22.41
N GLY A 246 -4.71 16.50 -22.65
CA GLY A 246 -4.73 17.85 -23.22
C GLY A 246 -5.00 18.98 -22.21
N ASP A 247 -5.18 18.68 -20.94
CA ASP A 247 -5.41 19.68 -19.87
C ASP A 247 -4.08 20.30 -19.40
N LYS A 248 -3.46 21.11 -20.26
CA LYS A 248 -2.18 21.78 -19.99
C LYS A 248 -2.20 22.63 -18.72
N LYS A 249 -3.34 23.26 -18.38
CA LYS A 249 -3.46 24.10 -17.18
C LYS A 249 -3.30 23.29 -15.90
N ASN A 250 -4.03 22.19 -15.77
CA ASN A 250 -3.95 21.32 -14.61
C ASN A 250 -2.64 20.51 -14.59
N ALA A 251 -2.10 20.14 -15.77
CA ALA A 251 -0.77 19.55 -15.90
C ALA A 251 0.31 20.46 -15.31
N TYR A 252 0.29 21.74 -15.65
CA TYR A 252 1.21 22.75 -15.11
C TYR A 252 1.15 22.82 -13.57
N ILE A 253 -0.06 22.85 -13.00
CA ILE A 253 -0.27 22.89 -11.54
C ILE A 253 0.25 21.60 -10.89
N ALA A 254 -0.01 20.46 -11.50
CA ALA A 254 0.41 19.16 -10.97
C ALA A 254 1.93 19.01 -10.97
N PHE A 255 2.62 19.34 -12.06
CA PHE A 255 4.09 19.32 -12.11
C PHE A 255 4.72 20.34 -11.14
N ARG A 256 4.11 21.52 -10.99
CA ARG A 256 4.55 22.49 -9.97
C ARG A 256 4.47 21.90 -8.56
N ASN A 257 3.39 21.16 -8.25
CA ASN A 257 3.23 20.51 -6.95
C ASN A 257 4.21 19.34 -6.77
N ALA A 258 4.52 18.59 -7.83
CA ALA A 258 5.52 17.56 -7.83
C ALA A 258 6.93 18.06 -7.46
N GLY A 259 7.27 19.29 -7.86
CA GLY A 259 8.56 19.92 -7.55
C GLY A 259 8.63 20.65 -6.19
N LYS A 260 7.57 20.60 -5.37
CA LYS A 260 7.50 21.27 -4.06
C LYS A 260 7.77 20.32 -2.90
N GLY A 261 8.39 20.84 -1.83
CA GLY A 261 8.59 20.15 -0.56
C GLY A 261 10.06 20.02 -0.18
N GLN A 262 10.30 19.60 1.07
CA GLN A 262 11.64 19.28 1.58
C GLN A 262 11.95 17.81 1.30
N GLY A 263 13.23 17.49 1.12
CA GLY A 263 13.69 16.11 0.90
C GLY A 263 13.44 15.54 -0.50
N ILE A 264 12.98 16.35 -1.45
CA ILE A 264 12.86 15.93 -2.86
C ILE A 264 14.27 15.91 -3.48
N SER A 265 14.61 14.81 -4.19
CA SER A 265 15.86 14.73 -4.92
C SER A 265 15.97 15.85 -5.98
N TYR A 266 17.19 16.28 -6.25
CA TYR A 266 17.44 17.27 -7.31
C TYR A 266 16.86 16.80 -8.65
N ARG A 267 17.06 15.52 -9.01
CA ARG A 267 16.58 14.91 -10.25
C ARG A 267 15.04 14.98 -10.37
N ALA A 268 14.32 14.64 -9.29
CA ALA A 268 12.86 14.75 -9.27
C ALA A 268 12.37 16.19 -9.45
N LYS A 269 12.99 17.14 -8.75
CA LYS A 269 12.67 18.56 -8.84
C LYS A 269 12.97 19.13 -10.24
N PHE A 270 14.10 18.75 -10.82
CA PHE A 270 14.54 19.17 -12.14
C PHE A 270 13.53 18.67 -13.21
N ASN A 271 13.20 17.38 -13.23
CA ASN A 271 12.27 16.82 -14.19
C ASN A 271 10.86 17.40 -14.04
N ALA A 272 10.39 17.63 -12.80
CA ALA A 272 9.12 18.30 -12.56
C ALA A 272 9.07 19.73 -13.17
N ARG A 273 10.18 20.47 -13.11
CA ARG A 273 10.28 21.80 -13.69
C ARG A 273 10.34 21.79 -15.21
N ILE A 274 11.09 20.84 -15.81
CA ILE A 274 11.09 20.67 -17.27
C ILE A 274 9.68 20.36 -17.77
N LYS A 275 9.03 19.37 -17.18
CA LYS A 275 7.65 19.00 -17.57
C LYS A 275 6.65 20.13 -17.34
N GLN A 276 6.83 20.92 -16.29
CA GLN A 276 6.03 22.13 -16.06
C GLN A 276 6.19 23.14 -17.22
N SER A 277 7.41 23.33 -17.70
CA SER A 277 7.71 24.27 -18.80
C SER A 277 7.17 23.77 -20.14
N GLU A 278 7.21 22.47 -20.42
CA GLU A 278 6.67 21.86 -21.63
C GLU A 278 5.17 22.11 -21.80
N VAL A 279 4.42 22.18 -20.69
CA VAL A 279 2.96 22.40 -20.69
C VAL A 279 2.58 23.87 -20.45
N PHE A 280 3.54 24.78 -20.45
CA PHE A 280 3.31 26.19 -20.18
C PHE A 280 2.39 26.87 -21.24
N THR A 281 1.41 27.62 -20.78
CA THR A 281 0.36 28.23 -21.64
C THR A 281 0.54 29.73 -21.87
N GLY A 282 1.72 30.30 -21.60
CA GLY A 282 2.04 31.71 -21.85
C GLY A 282 1.68 32.69 -20.73
N ARG A 283 1.12 32.24 -19.60
CA ARG A 283 0.86 33.11 -18.45
C ARG A 283 2.09 33.17 -17.51
N ASN A 284 2.50 34.40 -17.12
CA ASN A 284 3.66 34.64 -16.23
C ASN A 284 5.02 34.22 -16.82
N ILE A 285 5.30 34.58 -18.06
CA ILE A 285 6.56 34.30 -18.80
C ILE A 285 7.79 34.65 -17.95
N SER A 286 7.85 35.82 -17.32
CA SER A 286 8.98 36.26 -16.51
C SER A 286 9.33 35.36 -15.34
N LYS A 287 8.31 34.73 -14.70
CA LYS A 287 8.53 33.78 -13.60
C LYS A 287 9.05 32.43 -14.10
N GLU A 288 8.58 31.95 -15.25
CA GLU A 288 9.06 30.72 -15.89
C GLU A 288 10.49 30.89 -16.38
N GLU A 289 10.82 31.98 -17.04
CA GLU A 289 12.21 32.27 -17.45
C GLU A 289 13.16 32.37 -16.27
N ALA A 290 12.77 33.02 -15.18
CA ALA A 290 13.57 33.08 -13.96
C ALA A 290 13.79 31.68 -13.35
N SER A 291 12.76 30.84 -13.37
CA SER A 291 12.83 29.45 -12.88
C SER A 291 13.78 28.61 -13.73
N LEU A 292 13.69 28.72 -15.07
CA LEU A 292 14.56 27.99 -16.01
C LEU A 292 16.02 28.48 -15.89
N LYS A 293 16.24 29.80 -15.79
CA LYS A 293 17.60 30.38 -15.57
C LYS A 293 18.21 29.91 -14.25
N ALA A 294 17.43 29.80 -13.18
CA ALA A 294 17.92 29.27 -11.91
C ALA A 294 18.31 27.79 -12.04
N MET A 295 17.56 26.98 -12.77
CA MET A 295 17.86 25.57 -13.01
C MET A 295 19.12 25.38 -13.86
N THR A 296 19.30 26.16 -14.92
CA THR A 296 20.49 26.09 -15.77
C THR A 296 21.77 26.50 -15.03
N ARG A 297 21.70 27.47 -14.09
CA ARG A 297 22.82 27.80 -13.21
C ARG A 297 23.19 26.63 -12.27
N TYR A 298 22.19 25.95 -11.73
CA TYR A 298 22.39 24.82 -10.81
C TYR A 298 22.97 23.59 -11.51
N ALA A 299 22.67 23.37 -12.79
CA ALA A 299 23.20 22.26 -13.59
C ALA A 299 24.66 22.48 -14.05
N ARG A 300 25.21 23.70 -13.88
CA ARG A 300 26.60 24.04 -14.25
C ARG A 300 27.59 23.95 -13.08
N ASN A 301 27.11 23.81 -11.86
CA ASN A 301 27.90 23.62 -10.64
C ASN A 301 27.80 22.19 -10.15
#